data_233ce0f5d1bd1c3ed426f8926a976d6e
#
_entry.id   233ce0f5d1bd1c3ed426f8926a976d6e
#
_cell.length_a   1.000
_cell.length_b   1.000
_cell.length_c   1.000
_cell.angle_alpha   90.00
_cell.angle_beta   90.00
_cell.angle_gamma   90.00
#
_symmetry.space_group_name_H-M   'P 1'
#
loop_
_entity.id
_entity.type
_entity.pdbx_description
1 polymer ?
#
loop_
_entity_poly.entity_id
_entity_poly.type
_entity_poly.pdbx_seq_one_letter_code
_entity_poly.pdbx_strand_id
1 'polypeptide(L)'
;MKRGWLIFFCAFCLCLFGCAAQSGGGDKPALPQPESTPSRTQGTSAAQLVPERLSKNESGVPMLRVYDVKSETLETLSVEDYLPAVLAGEMAGDWPLEALKAQAILARTFVLQFVSQKESMYDGADISTDIKEAQAYDAAGVNARIREAVKETRGEVLNAGGELPYAWFHAHSGGLTARAKEGLDYEKAEPSYTQCVKGMENDEAPAEAAHWQADFSADEVMAAANASGAKVDALESIAVGRRGESGRTETLLISGQEVSAPAFRIAIGSTKMRSCLLESLRVEDGRVKMSGKGYGHGVGMSQWGAYAMAKAGKNAEEIVMHYFRGVSIDRAWE
;
A
#
# COMPACT_ATOMS: atom_id res chain seq x y z
N MET A 1 24.11 -24.70 3.67
CA MET A 1 24.33 -23.29 4.01
C MET A 1 23.03 -22.56 3.67
N LYS A 2 22.20 -22.28 4.69
CA LYS A 2 20.91 -21.61 4.54
C LYS A 2 21.17 -20.11 4.35
N ARG A 3 20.99 -19.59 3.14
CA ARG A 3 20.97 -18.14 2.90
C ARG A 3 19.71 -17.59 3.53
N GLY A 4 19.88 -16.79 4.57
CA GLY A 4 18.79 -16.05 5.19
C GLY A 4 18.23 -15.04 4.17
N TRP A 5 17.00 -15.19 3.80
CA TRP A 5 16.24 -14.28 2.99
C TRP A 5 15.76 -13.12 3.89
N LEU A 6 16.47 -12.02 3.85
CA LEU A 6 15.91 -10.76 4.33
C LEU A 6 15.00 -10.21 3.21
N ILE A 7 13.73 -10.54 3.29
CA ILE A 7 12.72 -9.92 2.45
C ILE A 7 12.38 -8.59 3.13
N PHE A 8 12.88 -7.49 2.57
CA PHE A 8 12.48 -6.14 2.96
C PHE A 8 11.11 -5.84 2.36
N PHE A 9 10.05 -5.97 3.15
CA PHE A 9 8.72 -5.50 2.80
C PHE A 9 8.49 -4.13 3.44
N CYS A 10 8.54 -3.08 2.67
CA CYS A 10 8.11 -1.76 3.09
C CYS A 10 7.31 -1.10 1.97
N ALA A 11 6.00 -1.31 1.95
CA ALA A 11 5.11 -0.41 1.23
C ALA A 11 4.91 0.84 2.10
N PHE A 12 5.64 1.90 1.78
CA PHE A 12 5.58 3.17 2.48
C PHE A 12 4.85 4.18 1.62
N CYS A 13 3.62 4.52 1.97
CA CYS A 13 2.92 5.64 1.36
C CYS A 13 2.73 6.72 2.43
N LEU A 14 3.66 7.67 2.48
CA LEU A 14 3.53 8.89 3.27
C LEU A 14 2.66 9.88 2.51
N CYS A 15 1.41 10.10 2.94
CA CYS A 15 0.65 11.27 2.59
C CYS A 15 0.72 12.24 3.76
N LEU A 16 1.74 13.11 3.78
CA LEU A 16 1.77 14.27 4.65
C LEU A 16 1.43 15.50 3.81
N PHE A 17 0.27 16.09 4.01
CA PHE A 17 0.02 17.51 3.73
C PHE A 17 -0.97 18.06 4.74
N GLY A 18 -0.47 18.98 5.54
CA GLY A 18 -1.31 19.88 6.32
C GLY A 18 -1.88 20.96 5.43
N CYS A 19 -3.15 21.26 5.61
CA CYS A 19 -3.71 22.57 5.30
C CYS A 19 -4.85 22.91 6.25
N ALA A 20 -4.86 24.15 6.67
CA ALA A 20 -5.59 24.76 7.75
C ALA A 20 -7.12 24.59 7.70
N ALA A 21 -7.69 24.54 8.91
CA ALA A 21 -9.12 24.52 9.20
C ALA A 21 -9.81 25.83 8.81
N GLN A 22 -11.01 25.73 8.24
CA GLN A 22 -12.07 26.73 8.40
C GLN A 22 -13.36 26.04 8.83
N SER A 23 -13.87 26.53 9.95
CA SER A 23 -15.11 26.13 10.59
C SER A 23 -16.34 26.70 9.85
N GLY A 24 -17.37 25.88 9.66
CA GLY A 24 -18.69 26.33 9.27
C GLY A 24 -19.73 25.27 9.59
N GLY A 25 -20.60 25.57 10.59
CA GLY A 25 -21.68 24.69 10.98
C GLY A 25 -22.88 24.77 10.04
N GLY A 26 -23.75 23.76 10.08
CA GLY A 26 -25.05 23.83 9.47
C GLY A 26 -25.67 22.47 9.16
N ASP A 27 -26.72 22.14 9.91
CA ASP A 27 -27.90 21.34 9.60
C ASP A 27 -27.83 19.96 8.91
N LYS A 28 -28.40 18.98 9.60
CA LYS A 28 -28.80 17.68 9.06
C LYS A 28 -29.98 17.80 8.11
N PRO A 29 -29.97 17.10 7.02
CA PRO A 29 -31.19 16.57 6.40
C PRO A 29 -31.20 15.04 6.24
N ALA A 30 -32.41 14.53 6.10
CA ALA A 30 -32.89 13.18 6.10
C ALA A 30 -32.26 12.24 5.05
N LEU A 31 -32.26 10.93 5.36
CA LEU A 31 -31.90 9.81 4.48
C LEU A 31 -32.73 9.79 3.19
N PRO A 32 -32.12 9.69 2.02
CA PRO A 32 -32.81 9.26 0.82
C PRO A 32 -32.76 7.76 0.62
N GLN A 33 -33.82 7.21 0.07
CA GLN A 33 -34.03 5.82 -0.31
C GLN A 33 -33.17 5.43 -1.53
N PRO A 34 -32.96 4.12 -1.82
CA PRO A 34 -32.04 3.68 -2.87
C PRO A 34 -32.64 3.93 -4.26
N GLU A 35 -32.05 4.86 -4.97
CA GLU A 35 -32.33 5.07 -6.40
C GLU A 35 -31.45 4.18 -7.28
N SER A 36 -32.13 3.53 -8.20
CA SER A 36 -31.80 2.98 -9.52
C SER A 36 -30.34 2.96 -9.97
N THR A 37 -29.96 1.80 -10.50
CA THR A 37 -28.79 1.45 -11.32
C THR A 37 -28.24 2.62 -12.12
N PRO A 38 -26.93 2.95 -11.98
CA PRO A 38 -26.33 3.97 -12.83
C PRO A 38 -26.19 3.44 -14.25
N SER A 39 -26.78 4.20 -15.17
CA SER A 39 -26.61 4.09 -16.61
C SER A 39 -25.12 4.09 -16.96
N ARG A 40 -24.74 3.14 -17.83
CA ARG A 40 -23.40 2.95 -18.40
C ARG A 40 -22.95 4.28 -19.04
N THR A 41 -22.20 5.07 -18.31
CA THR A 41 -21.53 6.29 -18.83
C THR A 41 -20.54 5.84 -19.91
N GLN A 42 -20.47 6.57 -21.01
CA GLN A 42 -19.57 6.31 -22.14
C GLN A 42 -18.13 6.21 -21.59
N GLY A 43 -17.51 5.02 -21.75
CA GLY A 43 -16.23 4.71 -21.12
C GLY A 43 -15.12 5.64 -21.60
N THR A 44 -14.47 6.28 -20.66
CA THR A 44 -13.16 6.91 -20.86
C THR A 44 -12.24 5.86 -21.48
N SER A 45 -11.61 6.16 -22.62
CA SER A 45 -10.65 5.24 -23.23
C SER A 45 -9.51 4.95 -22.25
N ALA A 46 -9.12 3.69 -22.10
CA ALA A 46 -8.01 3.31 -21.21
C ALA A 46 -6.71 4.09 -21.50
N ALA A 47 -6.51 4.50 -22.76
CA ALA A 47 -5.37 5.34 -23.15
C ALA A 47 -5.36 6.73 -22.48
N GLN A 48 -6.51 7.21 -21.99
CA GLN A 48 -6.63 8.48 -21.24
C GLN A 48 -6.20 8.34 -19.77
N LEU A 49 -6.00 7.11 -19.28
CA LEU A 49 -5.44 6.85 -17.94
C LEU A 49 -3.92 7.13 -17.87
N VAL A 50 -3.25 7.26 -19.03
CA VAL A 50 -1.83 7.61 -19.08
C VAL A 50 -1.67 9.11 -18.86
N PRO A 51 -0.89 9.57 -17.87
CA PRO A 51 -0.65 11.00 -17.65
C PRO A 51 -0.09 11.69 -18.90
N GLU A 52 -0.73 12.79 -19.33
CA GLU A 52 -0.36 13.54 -20.55
C GLU A 52 1.08 14.06 -20.53
N ARG A 53 1.64 14.30 -19.33
CA ARG A 53 3.02 14.77 -19.18
C ARG A 53 4.09 13.73 -19.54
N LEU A 54 3.72 12.46 -19.65
CA LEU A 54 4.64 11.40 -20.01
C LEU A 54 4.79 11.33 -21.55
N SER A 55 6.03 11.40 -22.03
CA SER A 55 6.32 11.04 -23.41
C SER A 55 6.06 9.56 -23.64
N LYS A 56 5.90 9.17 -24.89
CA LYS A 56 5.74 7.77 -25.31
C LYS A 56 6.85 7.40 -26.29
N ASN A 57 7.33 6.16 -26.22
CA ASN A 57 8.24 5.62 -27.22
C ASN A 57 7.49 5.28 -28.52
N GLU A 58 8.22 4.79 -29.53
CA GLU A 58 7.67 4.41 -30.84
C GLU A 58 6.57 3.35 -30.77
N SER A 59 6.57 2.51 -29.72
CA SER A 59 5.54 1.49 -29.45
C SER A 59 4.39 2.01 -28.58
N GLY A 60 4.31 3.32 -28.34
CA GLY A 60 3.25 3.93 -27.55
C GLY A 60 3.34 3.72 -26.02
N VAL A 61 4.44 3.12 -25.53
CA VAL A 61 4.66 2.89 -24.10
C VAL A 61 5.10 4.19 -23.41
N PRO A 62 4.50 4.55 -22.26
CA PRO A 62 4.92 5.72 -21.50
C PRO A 62 6.36 5.61 -21.00
N MET A 63 7.09 6.74 -21.06
CA MET A 63 8.48 6.86 -20.62
C MET A 63 8.54 7.62 -19.31
N LEU A 64 9.37 7.14 -18.39
CA LEU A 64 9.61 7.69 -17.04
C LEU A 64 11.06 8.21 -16.97
N ARG A 65 11.23 9.39 -16.40
CA ARG A 65 12.52 9.84 -15.89
C ARG A 65 12.66 9.31 -14.47
N VAL A 66 13.52 8.32 -14.29
CA VAL A 66 13.73 7.62 -13.02
C VAL A 66 15.04 8.07 -12.40
N TYR A 67 14.98 8.59 -11.17
CA TYR A 67 16.19 8.86 -10.40
C TYR A 67 16.61 7.61 -9.63
N ASP A 68 17.77 7.05 -9.94
CA ASP A 68 18.35 5.93 -9.21
C ASP A 68 19.17 6.45 -8.03
N VAL A 69 18.71 6.17 -6.81
CA VAL A 69 19.36 6.64 -5.56
C VAL A 69 20.69 5.96 -5.28
N LYS A 70 21.00 4.80 -5.91
CA LYS A 70 22.28 4.11 -5.71
C LYS A 70 23.38 4.68 -6.57
N SER A 71 23.08 4.95 -7.84
CA SER A 71 24.02 5.52 -8.80
C SER A 71 23.99 7.04 -8.81
N GLU A 72 22.98 7.65 -8.19
CA GLU A 72 22.73 9.10 -8.20
C GLU A 72 22.56 9.62 -9.64
N THR A 73 21.93 8.82 -10.52
CA THR A 73 21.72 9.14 -11.94
C THR A 73 20.24 9.25 -12.28
N LEU A 74 19.94 10.09 -13.26
CA LEU A 74 18.63 10.22 -13.87
C LEU A 74 18.63 9.43 -15.19
N GLU A 75 17.76 8.42 -15.29
CA GLU A 75 17.63 7.57 -16.46
C GLU A 75 16.22 7.70 -17.05
N THR A 76 16.10 7.49 -18.37
CA THR A 76 14.79 7.42 -19.02
C THR A 76 14.49 5.97 -19.38
N LEU A 77 13.49 5.40 -18.70
CA LEU A 77 13.03 4.02 -18.88
C LEU A 77 11.57 3.99 -19.34
N SER A 78 11.20 3.00 -20.14
CA SER A 78 9.77 2.75 -20.31
C SER A 78 9.16 2.23 -19.01
N VAL A 79 7.85 2.42 -18.81
CA VAL A 79 7.14 1.83 -17.66
C VAL A 79 7.39 0.31 -17.60
N GLU A 80 7.39 -0.35 -18.76
CA GLU A 80 7.58 -1.81 -18.85
C GLU A 80 9.03 -2.25 -18.54
N ASP A 81 10.03 -1.40 -18.72
CA ASP A 81 11.41 -1.67 -18.33
C ASP A 81 11.68 -1.36 -16.85
N TYR A 82 10.94 -0.42 -16.27
CA TYR A 82 11.01 -0.07 -14.85
C TYR A 82 10.36 -1.14 -13.94
N LEU A 83 9.20 -1.65 -14.33
CA LEU A 83 8.38 -2.55 -13.51
C LEU A 83 9.04 -3.87 -13.09
N PRO A 84 9.88 -4.56 -13.90
CA PRO A 84 10.52 -5.79 -13.45
C PRO A 84 11.35 -5.63 -12.18
N ALA A 85 12.05 -4.52 -12.02
CA ALA A 85 12.84 -4.25 -10.82
C ALA A 85 11.96 -3.88 -9.61
N VAL A 86 10.81 -3.24 -9.84
CA VAL A 86 9.79 -3.02 -8.81
C VAL A 86 9.25 -4.36 -8.31
N LEU A 87 8.84 -5.26 -9.21
CA LEU A 87 8.34 -6.58 -8.82
C LEU A 87 9.37 -7.38 -8.03
N ALA A 88 10.65 -7.34 -8.46
CA ALA A 88 11.74 -8.02 -7.77
C ALA A 88 12.00 -7.46 -6.36
N GLY A 89 11.75 -6.17 -6.15
CA GLY A 89 11.84 -5.53 -4.84
C GLY A 89 10.64 -5.84 -3.92
N GLU A 90 9.47 -6.08 -4.50
CA GLU A 90 8.22 -6.25 -3.75
C GLU A 90 7.87 -7.71 -3.48
N MET A 91 8.21 -8.65 -4.38
CA MET A 91 7.85 -10.06 -4.27
C MET A 91 9.02 -10.98 -4.62
N ALA A 92 9.04 -12.17 -4.02
CA ALA A 92 10.03 -13.18 -4.39
C ALA A 92 9.79 -13.69 -5.82
N GLY A 93 10.84 -13.70 -6.63
CA GLY A 93 10.75 -13.98 -8.07
C GLY A 93 10.41 -15.44 -8.44
N ASP A 94 10.30 -16.35 -7.46
CA ASP A 94 9.87 -17.74 -7.61
C ASP A 94 8.38 -17.96 -7.27
N TRP A 95 7.66 -16.89 -6.90
CA TRP A 95 6.24 -16.95 -6.61
C TRP A 95 5.39 -17.37 -7.81
N PRO A 96 4.15 -17.84 -7.59
CA PRO A 96 3.23 -18.19 -8.67
C PRO A 96 3.07 -17.06 -9.68
N LEU A 97 3.08 -17.38 -10.97
CA LEU A 97 3.04 -16.39 -12.05
C LEU A 97 1.82 -15.46 -11.94
N GLU A 98 0.65 -16.00 -11.60
CA GLU A 98 -0.57 -15.20 -11.48
C GLU A 98 -0.52 -14.21 -10.31
N ALA A 99 0.19 -14.51 -9.22
CA ALA A 99 0.43 -13.56 -8.14
C ALA A 99 1.37 -12.42 -8.58
N LEU A 100 2.44 -12.75 -9.32
CA LEU A 100 3.34 -11.75 -9.91
C LEU A 100 2.63 -10.88 -10.94
N LYS A 101 1.74 -11.45 -11.76
CA LYS A 101 0.90 -10.72 -12.73
C LYS A 101 -0.04 -9.74 -12.02
N ALA A 102 -0.72 -10.19 -10.96
CA ALA A 102 -1.57 -9.31 -10.14
C ALA A 102 -0.76 -8.13 -9.57
N GLN A 103 0.43 -8.39 -9.03
CA GLN A 103 1.33 -7.34 -8.54
C GLN A 103 1.80 -6.40 -9.67
N ALA A 104 2.06 -6.91 -10.89
CA ALA A 104 2.47 -6.09 -12.03
C ALA A 104 1.38 -5.09 -12.44
N ILE A 105 0.11 -5.52 -12.46
CA ILE A 105 -1.05 -4.65 -12.71
C ILE A 105 -1.13 -3.54 -11.66
N LEU A 106 -1.01 -3.89 -10.38
CA LEU A 106 -1.05 -2.91 -9.29
C LEU A 106 0.14 -1.97 -9.31
N ALA A 107 1.36 -2.47 -9.53
CA ALA A 107 2.56 -1.66 -9.59
C ALA A 107 2.52 -0.66 -10.75
N ARG A 108 2.04 -1.09 -11.92
CA ARG A 108 1.85 -0.23 -13.10
C ARG A 108 0.82 0.87 -12.82
N THR A 109 -0.31 0.51 -12.22
CA THR A 109 -1.35 1.46 -11.81
C THR A 109 -0.79 2.48 -10.81
N PHE A 110 -0.04 2.02 -9.80
CA PHE A 110 0.59 2.88 -8.80
C PHE A 110 1.54 3.90 -9.45
N VAL A 111 2.44 3.46 -10.34
CA VAL A 111 3.39 4.36 -11.02
C VAL A 111 2.67 5.46 -11.79
N LEU A 112 1.68 5.10 -12.60
CA LEU A 112 0.93 6.10 -13.36
C LEU A 112 0.12 7.03 -12.47
N GLN A 113 -0.51 6.49 -11.43
CA GLN A 113 -1.27 7.26 -10.46
C GLN A 113 -0.35 8.24 -9.69
N PHE A 114 0.83 7.77 -9.25
CA PHE A 114 1.84 8.61 -8.60
C PHE A 114 2.22 9.76 -9.53
N VAL A 115 2.63 9.47 -10.76
CA VAL A 115 3.04 10.47 -11.74
C VAL A 115 1.91 11.43 -12.09
N SER A 116 0.64 11.00 -12.08
CA SER A 116 -0.49 11.89 -12.36
C SER A 116 -0.76 12.93 -11.27
N GLN A 117 -0.38 12.65 -10.02
CA GLN A 117 -0.79 13.44 -8.86
C GLN A 117 0.37 14.06 -8.07
N LYS A 118 1.58 13.59 -8.28
CA LYS A 118 2.77 14.01 -7.51
C LYS A 118 3.93 14.34 -8.42
N GLU A 119 4.82 15.14 -7.90
CA GLU A 119 6.18 15.32 -8.41
C GLU A 119 7.14 14.49 -7.56
N SER A 120 8.22 13.99 -8.17
CA SER A 120 9.29 13.33 -7.44
C SER A 120 9.98 14.33 -6.50
N MET A 121 10.47 13.85 -5.36
CA MET A 121 11.33 14.64 -4.49
C MET A 121 12.76 14.81 -5.05
N TYR A 122 13.06 14.19 -6.17
CA TYR A 122 14.33 14.31 -6.90
C TYR A 122 14.13 15.16 -8.15
N ASP A 123 14.89 16.26 -8.23
CA ASP A 123 14.74 17.25 -9.30
C ASP A 123 14.88 16.63 -10.70
N GLY A 124 13.96 16.99 -11.59
CA GLY A 124 13.91 16.49 -12.96
C GLY A 124 13.38 15.05 -13.12
N ALA A 125 13.10 14.31 -12.04
CA ALA A 125 12.55 12.96 -12.12
C ALA A 125 11.00 12.96 -12.16
N ASP A 126 10.42 11.91 -12.72
CA ASP A 126 9.00 11.59 -12.60
C ASP A 126 8.75 10.67 -11.40
N ILE A 127 9.72 9.82 -11.06
CA ILE A 127 9.72 8.87 -9.96
C ILE A 127 11.17 8.50 -9.61
N SER A 128 11.41 7.95 -8.43
CA SER A 128 12.73 7.45 -8.03
C SER A 128 12.71 5.99 -7.60
N THR A 129 13.91 5.43 -7.38
CA THR A 129 14.09 4.11 -6.76
C THR A 129 14.14 4.18 -5.22
N ASP A 130 13.86 5.36 -4.62
CA ASP A 130 13.75 5.50 -3.17
C ASP A 130 12.43 4.93 -2.67
N ILE A 131 12.53 3.91 -1.82
CA ILE A 131 11.36 3.28 -1.20
C ILE A 131 10.52 4.25 -0.35
N LYS A 132 11.11 5.38 0.08
CA LYS A 132 10.36 6.42 0.82
C LYS A 132 9.45 7.24 -0.08
N GLU A 133 9.75 7.27 -1.36
CA GLU A 133 8.95 7.99 -2.34
C GLU A 133 7.92 7.08 -3.01
N ALA A 134 8.32 5.89 -3.42
CA ALA A 134 7.52 5.04 -4.30
C ALA A 134 7.46 3.59 -3.81
N GLN A 135 7.96 2.65 -4.60
CA GLN A 135 7.91 1.21 -4.37
C GLN A 135 9.33 0.67 -4.17
N ALA A 136 9.46 -0.52 -3.57
CA ALA A 136 10.75 -1.19 -3.51
C ALA A 136 11.28 -1.44 -4.93
N TYR A 137 12.61 -1.38 -5.10
CA TYR A 137 13.26 -1.51 -6.40
C TYR A 137 14.51 -2.37 -6.27
N ASP A 138 14.56 -3.52 -6.97
CA ASP A 138 15.71 -4.42 -7.01
C ASP A 138 16.01 -4.92 -8.43
N ALA A 139 16.84 -4.18 -9.16
CA ALA A 139 17.24 -4.57 -10.52
C ALA A 139 18.03 -5.90 -10.55
N ALA A 140 18.75 -6.24 -9.48
CA ALA A 140 19.55 -7.47 -9.42
C ALA A 140 18.69 -8.72 -9.20
N GLY A 141 17.52 -8.58 -8.58
CA GLY A 141 16.56 -9.66 -8.32
C GLY A 141 15.72 -10.06 -9.54
N VAL A 142 15.79 -9.32 -10.63
CA VAL A 142 14.96 -9.56 -11.83
C VAL A 142 15.32 -10.88 -12.50
N ASN A 143 14.34 -11.78 -12.62
CA ASN A 143 14.48 -13.08 -13.29
C ASN A 143 13.50 -13.26 -14.46
N ALA A 144 13.54 -14.41 -15.14
CA ALA A 144 12.69 -14.68 -16.30
C ALA A 144 11.18 -14.67 -15.97
N ARG A 145 10.79 -15.20 -14.81
CA ARG A 145 9.37 -15.26 -14.38
C ARG A 145 8.81 -13.87 -14.09
N ILE A 146 9.59 -13.00 -13.46
CA ILE A 146 9.21 -11.59 -13.24
C ILE A 146 9.00 -10.89 -14.58
N ARG A 147 9.92 -11.07 -15.55
CA ARG A 147 9.79 -10.49 -16.89
C ARG A 147 8.57 -11.03 -17.64
N GLU A 148 8.28 -12.31 -17.48
CA GLU A 148 7.08 -12.96 -18.04
C GLU A 148 5.80 -12.33 -17.46
N ALA A 149 5.71 -12.15 -16.14
CA ALA A 149 4.56 -11.52 -15.48
C ALA A 149 4.30 -10.10 -16.01
N VAL A 150 5.34 -9.26 -16.12
CA VAL A 150 5.23 -7.90 -16.67
C VAL A 150 4.81 -7.94 -18.14
N LYS A 151 5.43 -8.82 -18.94
CA LYS A 151 5.13 -8.97 -20.36
C LYS A 151 3.70 -9.41 -20.62
N GLU A 152 3.19 -10.41 -19.88
CA GLU A 152 1.84 -10.96 -20.08
C GLU A 152 0.74 -9.98 -19.64
N THR A 153 1.05 -9.07 -18.71
CA THR A 153 0.14 -8.00 -18.26
C THR A 153 0.45 -6.64 -18.88
N ARG A 154 1.21 -6.62 -20.00
CA ARG A 154 1.63 -5.37 -20.65
C ARG A 154 0.45 -4.41 -20.84
N GLY A 155 0.63 -3.16 -20.41
CA GLY A 155 -0.36 -2.10 -20.52
C GLY A 155 -1.56 -2.23 -19.57
N GLU A 156 -1.72 -3.33 -18.85
CA GLU A 156 -2.87 -3.53 -17.95
C GLU A 156 -2.75 -2.70 -16.69
N VAL A 157 -3.79 -1.92 -16.40
CA VAL A 157 -3.94 -1.04 -15.24
C VAL A 157 -5.34 -1.14 -14.66
N LEU A 158 -5.50 -0.75 -13.39
CA LEU A 158 -6.81 -0.59 -12.79
C LEU A 158 -7.46 0.71 -13.27
N ASN A 159 -8.76 0.63 -13.49
CA ASN A 159 -9.62 1.76 -13.81
C ASN A 159 -10.79 1.81 -12.82
N ALA A 160 -10.95 2.92 -12.12
CA ALA A 160 -12.04 3.21 -11.20
C ALA A 160 -12.94 4.32 -11.79
N GLY A 161 -13.78 3.96 -12.76
CA GLY A 161 -14.72 4.90 -13.38
C GLY A 161 -14.08 6.01 -14.23
N GLY A 162 -12.92 5.73 -14.84
CA GLY A 162 -12.19 6.67 -15.70
C GLY A 162 -10.97 7.28 -15.04
N GLU A 163 -10.65 6.86 -13.80
CA GLU A 163 -9.49 7.34 -13.03
C GLU A 163 -8.63 6.17 -12.57
N LEU A 164 -7.33 6.44 -12.37
CA LEU A 164 -6.40 5.48 -11.76
C LEU A 164 -6.64 5.44 -10.24
N PRO A 165 -7.06 4.29 -9.67
CA PRO A 165 -7.18 4.15 -8.23
C PRO A 165 -5.81 4.09 -7.54
N TYR A 166 -5.79 4.36 -6.24
CA TYR A 166 -4.66 3.98 -5.40
C TYR A 166 -4.60 2.44 -5.32
N ALA A 167 -3.65 1.85 -6.02
CA ALA A 167 -3.46 0.41 -6.12
C ALA A 167 -2.64 -0.12 -4.92
N TRP A 168 -3.13 0.11 -3.70
CA TRP A 168 -2.44 -0.29 -2.47
C TRP A 168 -2.31 -1.80 -2.35
N PHE A 169 -1.19 -2.23 -1.78
CA PHE A 169 -0.92 -3.62 -1.42
C PHE A 169 -0.07 -3.68 -0.15
N HIS A 170 -0.04 -4.84 0.47
CA HIS A 170 0.69 -5.08 1.71
C HIS A 170 1.11 -6.56 1.79
N ALA A 171 2.08 -6.87 2.64
CA ALA A 171 2.62 -8.24 2.71
C ALA A 171 1.59 -9.27 3.18
N HIS A 172 0.93 -9.03 4.33
CA HIS A 172 0.02 -10.00 4.96
C HIS A 172 -1.09 -9.28 5.73
N SER A 173 -2.35 -9.61 5.45
CA SER A 173 -3.48 -8.90 6.08
C SER A 173 -3.69 -9.26 7.57
N GLY A 174 -3.25 -10.43 8.00
CA GLY A 174 -3.56 -10.94 9.33
C GLY A 174 -4.99 -11.51 9.44
N GLY A 175 -5.67 -11.72 8.30
CA GLY A 175 -7.01 -12.31 8.22
C GLY A 175 -8.02 -11.48 7.45
N LEU A 176 -8.12 -10.17 7.72
CA LEU A 176 -8.98 -9.24 7.00
C LEU A 176 -8.17 -8.06 6.46
N THR A 177 -8.48 -7.60 5.25
CA THR A 177 -7.96 -6.32 4.74
C THR A 177 -8.67 -5.15 5.43
N ALA A 178 -8.12 -3.96 5.31
CA ALA A 178 -8.67 -2.74 5.87
C ALA A 178 -9.14 -1.77 4.79
N ARG A 179 -10.02 -0.85 5.15
CA ARG A 179 -10.31 0.34 4.35
C ARG A 179 -9.20 1.39 4.52
N ALA A 180 -9.13 2.35 3.61
CA ALA A 180 -8.04 3.31 3.56
C ALA A 180 -7.95 4.19 4.82
N LYS A 181 -9.08 4.66 5.36
CA LYS A 181 -9.10 5.44 6.60
C LYS A 181 -8.56 4.66 7.78
N GLU A 182 -8.94 3.39 7.91
CA GLU A 182 -8.52 2.52 9.00
C GLU A 182 -7.02 2.16 8.91
N GLY A 183 -6.55 1.77 7.73
CA GLY A 183 -5.21 1.22 7.57
C GLY A 183 -4.11 2.25 7.32
N LEU A 184 -4.47 3.40 6.75
CA LEU A 184 -3.53 4.43 6.27
C LEU A 184 -3.73 5.79 6.92
N ASP A 185 -4.72 5.97 7.81
CA ASP A 185 -5.13 7.28 8.31
C ASP A 185 -5.50 8.25 7.16
N TYR A 186 -6.21 7.71 6.17
CA TYR A 186 -6.52 8.43 4.94
C TYR A 186 -7.53 9.56 5.20
N GLU A 187 -7.10 10.80 5.05
CA GLU A 187 -7.88 11.98 5.45
C GLU A 187 -9.04 12.33 4.52
N LYS A 188 -8.93 11.94 3.22
CA LYS A 188 -9.97 12.23 2.23
C LYS A 188 -11.19 11.31 2.39
N ALA A 189 -12.17 11.44 1.51
CA ALA A 189 -13.30 10.51 1.44
C ALA A 189 -12.80 9.08 1.21
N GLU A 190 -13.39 8.12 1.92
CA GLU A 190 -13.04 6.70 1.73
C GLU A 190 -13.21 6.30 0.27
N PRO A 191 -12.17 5.81 -0.40
CA PRO A 191 -12.30 5.37 -1.78
C PRO A 191 -13.27 4.20 -1.91
N SER A 192 -14.21 4.28 -2.85
CA SER A 192 -15.27 3.27 -3.04
C SER A 192 -14.74 1.88 -3.40
N TYR A 193 -13.52 1.81 -3.93
CA TYR A 193 -12.87 0.58 -4.36
C TYR A 193 -12.10 -0.15 -3.26
N THR A 194 -11.86 0.49 -2.11
CA THR A 194 -11.26 -0.19 -0.94
C THR A 194 -12.32 -0.95 -0.15
N GLN A 195 -11.96 -2.09 0.40
CA GLN A 195 -12.91 -2.91 1.14
C GLN A 195 -12.23 -3.74 2.24
N CYS A 196 -13.03 -4.11 3.24
CA CYS A 196 -12.65 -5.07 4.27
C CYS A 196 -13.07 -6.47 3.81
N VAL A 197 -12.12 -7.27 3.34
CA VAL A 197 -12.36 -8.63 2.84
C VAL A 197 -11.37 -9.61 3.44
N LYS A 198 -11.67 -10.90 3.32
CA LYS A 198 -10.77 -11.96 3.75
C LYS A 198 -9.44 -11.88 3.01
N GLY A 199 -8.33 -11.94 3.75
CA GLY A 199 -6.99 -11.80 3.18
C GLY A 199 -6.51 -12.96 2.33
N MET A 200 -7.13 -14.14 2.49
CA MET A 200 -6.88 -15.37 1.72
C MET A 200 -5.52 -16.02 1.94
N GLU A 201 -4.71 -15.54 2.89
CA GLU A 201 -3.44 -16.15 3.26
C GLU A 201 -3.63 -17.58 3.78
N ASN A 202 -2.61 -18.40 3.61
CA ASN A 202 -2.54 -19.78 4.10
C ASN A 202 -1.25 -20.01 4.90
N ASP A 203 -1.06 -21.26 5.39
CA ASP A 203 0.08 -21.67 6.22
C ASP A 203 1.42 -21.69 5.47
N GLU A 204 1.47 -21.41 4.17
CA GLU A 204 2.71 -21.23 3.41
C GLU A 204 3.35 -19.85 3.68
N ALA A 205 2.59 -18.89 4.21
CA ALA A 205 3.15 -17.62 4.66
C ALA A 205 4.07 -17.86 5.88
N PRO A 206 5.28 -17.26 5.92
CA PRO A 206 6.16 -17.38 7.07
C PRO A 206 5.49 -16.86 8.36
N ALA A 207 5.73 -17.56 9.47
CA ALA A 207 5.15 -17.19 10.76
C ALA A 207 5.45 -15.72 11.14
N GLU A 208 6.62 -15.21 10.78
CA GLU A 208 7.03 -13.82 10.99
C GLU A 208 6.31 -12.81 10.11
N ALA A 209 5.67 -13.23 9.01
CA ALA A 209 4.79 -12.39 8.22
C ALA A 209 3.36 -12.37 8.82
N ALA A 210 2.91 -13.51 9.35
CA ALA A 210 1.59 -13.68 9.93
C ALA A 210 1.48 -13.08 11.34
N HIS A 211 2.53 -13.21 12.17
CA HIS A 211 2.56 -12.77 13.57
C HIS A 211 3.84 -11.99 13.88
N TRP A 212 3.73 -11.01 14.75
CA TRP A 212 4.86 -10.22 15.18
C TRP A 212 4.79 -9.88 16.68
N GLN A 213 5.96 -9.65 17.25
CA GLN A 213 6.13 -9.14 18.60
C GLN A 213 7.19 -8.05 18.58
N ALA A 214 6.99 -7.01 19.38
CA ALA A 214 7.92 -5.91 19.52
C ALA A 214 7.96 -5.41 20.96
N ASP A 215 9.10 -4.88 21.35
CA ASP A 215 9.38 -4.34 22.68
C ASP A 215 10.05 -2.98 22.50
N PHE A 216 9.45 -1.93 23.12
CA PHE A 216 9.86 -0.55 22.99
C PHE A 216 10.15 0.08 24.36
N SER A 217 11.14 0.95 24.45
CA SER A 217 11.33 1.80 25.61
C SER A 217 10.25 2.88 25.69
N ALA A 218 10.09 3.48 26.88
CA ALA A 218 9.21 4.64 27.05
C ALA A 218 9.61 5.79 26.11
N ASP A 219 10.90 6.04 25.94
CA ASP A 219 11.43 7.11 25.08
C ASP A 219 11.09 6.86 23.60
N GLU A 220 11.22 5.60 23.11
CA GLU A 220 10.81 5.25 21.73
C GLU A 220 9.32 5.53 21.52
N VAL A 221 8.47 5.17 22.49
CA VAL A 221 7.02 5.38 22.41
C VAL A 221 6.67 6.88 22.46
N MET A 222 7.27 7.65 23.36
CA MET A 222 7.05 9.10 23.44
C MET A 222 7.52 9.81 22.17
N ALA A 223 8.70 9.47 21.67
CA ALA A 223 9.22 10.04 20.43
C ALA A 223 8.28 9.76 19.25
N ALA A 224 7.78 8.53 19.11
CA ALA A 224 6.83 8.16 18.06
C ALA A 224 5.47 8.86 18.22
N ALA A 225 4.95 8.97 19.46
CA ALA A 225 3.71 9.69 19.74
C ALA A 225 3.84 11.18 19.36
N ASN A 226 4.94 11.81 19.74
CA ASN A 226 5.18 13.23 19.45
C ASN A 226 5.38 13.47 17.94
N ALA A 227 6.08 12.56 17.25
CA ALA A 227 6.18 12.59 15.78
C ALA A 227 4.84 12.40 15.07
N SER A 228 3.85 11.80 15.74
CA SER A 228 2.49 11.59 15.26
C SER A 228 1.50 12.66 15.74
N GLY A 229 2.01 13.81 16.21
CA GLY A 229 1.21 14.98 16.55
C GLY A 229 0.79 15.09 18.02
N ALA A 230 1.14 14.16 18.90
CA ALA A 230 0.91 14.28 20.33
C ALA A 230 1.91 15.24 21.01
N LYS A 231 1.67 15.51 22.31
CA LYS A 231 2.58 16.26 23.17
C LYS A 231 2.73 15.50 24.50
N VAL A 232 3.60 14.50 24.49
CA VAL A 232 3.81 13.58 25.62
C VAL A 232 5.21 13.80 26.19
N ASP A 233 5.29 14.33 27.40
CA ASP A 233 6.55 14.56 28.11
C ASP A 233 6.91 13.40 29.04
N ALA A 234 5.93 12.57 29.42
CA ALA A 234 6.12 11.36 30.22
C ALA A 234 5.14 10.28 29.79
N LEU A 235 5.60 9.03 29.73
CA LEU A 235 4.71 7.88 29.42
C LEU A 235 4.05 7.39 30.71
N GLU A 236 2.86 7.89 31.00
CA GLU A 236 2.05 7.48 32.15
C GLU A 236 1.19 6.26 31.84
N SER A 237 0.67 6.18 30.60
CA SER A 237 -0.19 5.10 30.15
C SER A 237 -0.13 4.93 28.65
N ILE A 238 -0.43 3.71 28.18
CA ILE A 238 -0.70 3.42 26.79
C ILE A 238 -1.80 2.38 26.68
N ALA A 239 -2.79 2.63 25.82
CA ALA A 239 -3.92 1.73 25.58
C ALA A 239 -4.38 1.80 24.13
N VAL A 240 -5.12 0.77 23.69
CA VAL A 240 -5.85 0.82 22.42
C VAL A 240 -7.05 1.76 22.60
N GLY A 241 -7.18 2.73 21.71
CA GLY A 241 -8.34 3.61 21.60
C GLY A 241 -9.44 2.96 20.75
N ARG A 242 -9.61 3.44 19.52
CA ARG A 242 -10.62 2.87 18.60
C ARG A 242 -10.04 1.73 17.78
N ARG A 243 -10.93 0.81 17.38
CA ARG A 243 -10.67 -0.21 16.36
C ARG A 243 -11.63 -0.03 15.20
N GLY A 244 -11.14 -0.28 14.00
CA GLY A 244 -11.93 -0.24 12.77
C GLY A 244 -12.60 -1.59 12.46
N GLU A 245 -13.21 -1.65 11.28
CA GLU A 245 -14.00 -2.80 10.79
C GLU A 245 -13.16 -4.08 10.68
N SER A 246 -11.89 -3.97 10.29
CA SER A 246 -10.97 -5.12 10.19
C SER A 246 -10.40 -5.57 11.54
N GLY A 247 -10.74 -4.87 12.63
CA GLY A 247 -10.18 -5.07 13.96
C GLY A 247 -8.84 -4.39 14.19
N ARG A 248 -8.29 -3.66 13.18
CA ARG A 248 -7.08 -2.86 13.37
C ARG A 248 -7.32 -1.71 14.32
N THR A 249 -6.31 -1.40 15.09
CA THR A 249 -6.27 -0.21 15.92
C THR A 249 -6.18 1.01 15.02
N GLU A 250 -7.19 1.88 15.08
CA GLU A 250 -7.19 3.18 14.41
C GLU A 250 -6.47 4.22 15.24
N THR A 251 -6.70 4.18 16.57
CA THR A 251 -6.08 5.12 17.50
C THR A 251 -5.51 4.44 18.74
N LEU A 252 -4.42 5.00 19.24
CA LEU A 252 -3.85 4.69 20.54
C LEU A 252 -4.14 5.86 21.51
N LEU A 253 -4.35 5.54 22.78
CA LEU A 253 -4.39 6.51 23.86
C LEU A 253 -3.04 6.46 24.60
N ILE A 254 -2.24 7.52 24.49
CA ILE A 254 -0.90 7.60 25.07
C ILE A 254 -0.88 8.78 26.04
N SER A 255 -0.75 8.51 27.34
CA SER A 255 -0.83 9.51 28.42
C SER A 255 -2.05 10.43 28.26
N GLY A 256 -3.21 9.83 27.96
CA GLY A 256 -4.49 10.54 27.77
C GLY A 256 -4.66 11.24 26.41
N GLN A 257 -3.66 11.25 25.53
CA GLN A 257 -3.77 11.82 24.19
C GLN A 257 -4.08 10.75 23.15
N GLU A 258 -5.01 11.05 22.24
CA GLU A 258 -5.36 10.17 21.12
C GLU A 258 -4.36 10.39 19.97
N VAL A 259 -3.78 9.30 19.50
CA VAL A 259 -2.76 9.27 18.43
C VAL A 259 -3.20 8.32 17.35
N SER A 260 -3.07 8.70 16.08
CA SER A 260 -3.29 7.79 14.95
C SER A 260 -2.34 6.59 15.03
N ALA A 261 -2.90 5.38 15.06
CA ALA A 261 -2.09 4.17 15.13
C ALA A 261 -1.31 3.89 13.84
N PRO A 262 -1.83 4.15 12.61
CA PRO A 262 -1.03 4.10 11.39
C PRO A 262 0.14 5.07 11.40
N ALA A 263 -0.06 6.34 11.81
CA ALA A 263 1.03 7.33 11.90
C ALA A 263 2.06 6.93 12.96
N PHE A 264 1.60 6.51 14.14
CA PHE A 264 2.46 5.99 15.22
C PHE A 264 3.29 4.77 14.76
N ARG A 265 2.68 3.83 14.04
CA ARG A 265 3.37 2.65 13.49
C ARG A 265 4.55 3.05 12.60
N ILE A 266 4.37 4.06 11.80
CA ILE A 266 5.42 4.60 10.93
C ILE A 266 6.53 5.22 11.76
N ALA A 267 6.18 6.06 12.71
CA ALA A 267 7.11 6.80 13.55
C ALA A 267 7.94 5.88 14.46
N ILE A 268 7.34 4.82 15.02
CA ILE A 268 8.04 3.87 15.91
C ILE A 268 8.87 2.82 15.16
N GLY A 269 8.66 2.72 13.84
CA GLY A 269 9.35 1.78 12.97
C GLY A 269 8.48 0.63 12.50
N SER A 270 8.00 0.73 11.26
CA SER A 270 7.06 -0.20 10.62
C SER A 270 7.60 -1.62 10.41
N THR A 271 8.90 -1.85 10.56
CA THR A 271 9.53 -3.17 10.55
C THR A 271 9.49 -3.87 11.91
N LYS A 272 9.35 -3.11 13.00
CA LYS A 272 9.14 -3.61 14.37
C LYS A 272 7.65 -3.76 14.67
N MET A 273 6.88 -2.66 14.66
CA MET A 273 5.42 -2.68 14.72
C MET A 273 4.86 -2.94 13.33
N ARG A 274 4.77 -4.22 12.94
CA ARG A 274 4.52 -4.59 11.54
C ARG A 274 3.12 -4.26 11.03
N SER A 275 2.14 -4.16 11.92
CA SER A 275 0.76 -3.81 11.58
C SER A 275 0.06 -3.09 12.74
N CYS A 276 -1.09 -2.48 12.46
CA CYS A 276 -2.01 -1.96 13.48
C CYS A 276 -3.01 -3.01 13.99
N LEU A 277 -2.93 -4.28 13.54
CA LEU A 277 -3.78 -5.37 14.05
C LEU A 277 -3.17 -5.94 15.35
N LEU A 278 -3.29 -5.16 16.43
CA LEU A 278 -2.76 -5.51 17.74
C LEU A 278 -3.55 -6.62 18.41
N GLU A 279 -2.87 -7.66 18.87
CA GLU A 279 -3.42 -8.72 19.75
C GLU A 279 -3.17 -8.40 21.22
N SER A 280 -2.01 -7.84 21.54
CA SER A 280 -1.70 -7.39 22.90
C SER A 280 -0.94 -6.08 22.92
N LEU A 281 -1.16 -5.30 23.96
CA LEU A 281 -0.46 -4.06 24.29
C LEU A 281 -0.39 -3.98 25.81
N ARG A 282 0.81 -3.97 26.38
CA ARG A 282 1.02 -3.93 27.82
C ARG A 282 2.31 -3.22 28.19
N VAL A 283 2.33 -2.64 29.37
CA VAL A 283 3.55 -2.11 29.98
C VAL A 283 4.06 -3.13 31.00
N GLU A 284 5.30 -3.54 30.88
CA GLU A 284 5.93 -4.54 31.72
C GLU A 284 7.42 -4.18 31.89
N ASP A 285 7.88 -4.13 33.12
CA ASP A 285 9.26 -3.75 33.47
C ASP A 285 9.73 -2.40 32.86
N GLY A 286 8.83 -1.41 32.81
CA GLY A 286 9.11 -0.09 32.22
C GLY A 286 9.23 -0.07 30.68
N ARG A 287 8.86 -1.17 30.03
CA ARG A 287 8.85 -1.29 28.56
C ARG A 287 7.44 -1.52 28.03
N VAL A 288 7.19 -1.10 26.82
CA VAL A 288 5.93 -1.34 26.12
C VAL A 288 6.07 -2.54 25.22
N LYS A 289 5.38 -3.63 25.57
CA LYS A 289 5.37 -4.87 24.79
C LYS A 289 4.11 -4.94 23.94
N MET A 290 4.28 -5.18 22.66
CA MET A 290 3.21 -5.30 21.69
C MET A 290 3.29 -6.62 20.94
N SER A 291 2.15 -7.19 20.59
CA SER A 291 2.06 -8.26 19.61
C SER A 291 0.88 -8.03 18.67
N GLY A 292 0.94 -8.59 17.48
CA GLY A 292 -0.12 -8.44 16.49
C GLY A 292 0.02 -9.41 15.33
N LYS A 293 -0.92 -9.28 14.39
CA LYS A 293 -1.02 -10.11 13.18
C LYS A 293 -0.83 -9.28 11.92
N GLY A 294 -0.29 -9.95 10.90
CA GLY A 294 -0.10 -9.36 9.58
C GLY A 294 1.10 -8.43 9.47
N TYR A 295 1.37 -7.98 8.26
CA TYR A 295 2.49 -7.12 7.94
C TYR A 295 2.08 -6.11 6.86
N GLY A 296 2.17 -4.82 7.18
CA GLY A 296 1.77 -3.69 6.36
C GLY A 296 0.52 -2.99 6.89
N HIS A 297 0.04 -2.04 6.10
CA HIS A 297 -1.14 -1.23 6.44
C HIS A 297 -2.47 -1.97 6.30
N GLY A 298 -2.50 -3.07 5.55
CA GLY A 298 -3.68 -3.92 5.41
C GLY A 298 -4.66 -3.48 4.32
N VAL A 299 -4.43 -2.39 3.60
CA VAL A 299 -5.35 -1.88 2.56
C VAL A 299 -5.02 -2.49 1.21
N GLY A 300 -6.05 -2.81 0.41
CA GLY A 300 -5.89 -3.39 -0.92
C GLY A 300 -5.39 -4.84 -0.90
N MET A 301 -4.53 -5.22 -1.85
CA MET A 301 -4.12 -6.61 -2.04
C MET A 301 -3.14 -7.09 -0.97
N SER A 302 -3.43 -8.25 -0.36
CA SER A 302 -2.44 -8.99 0.41
C SER A 302 -1.55 -9.81 -0.53
N GLN A 303 -0.23 -9.62 -0.47
CA GLN A 303 0.72 -10.33 -1.31
C GLN A 303 0.72 -11.85 -1.00
N TRP A 304 0.74 -12.22 0.30
CA TRP A 304 0.61 -13.64 0.69
C TRP A 304 -0.78 -14.21 0.39
N GLY A 305 -1.83 -13.38 0.39
CA GLY A 305 -3.15 -13.78 -0.08
C GLY A 305 -3.18 -14.01 -1.59
N ALA A 306 -2.55 -13.13 -2.38
CA ALA A 306 -2.38 -13.33 -3.82
C ALA A 306 -1.58 -14.62 -4.14
N TYR A 307 -0.52 -14.89 -3.38
CA TYR A 307 0.23 -16.15 -3.46
C TYR A 307 -0.69 -17.36 -3.27
N ALA A 308 -1.45 -17.38 -2.18
CA ALA A 308 -2.32 -18.51 -1.84
C ALA A 308 -3.45 -18.69 -2.87
N MET A 309 -4.05 -17.58 -3.34
CA MET A 309 -5.07 -17.61 -4.39
C MET A 309 -4.52 -18.16 -5.72
N ALA A 310 -3.33 -17.71 -6.13
CA ALA A 310 -2.67 -18.21 -7.34
C ALA A 310 -2.31 -19.70 -7.22
N LYS A 311 -1.86 -20.17 -6.06
CA LYS A 311 -1.64 -21.60 -5.78
C LYS A 311 -2.92 -22.40 -5.82
N ALA A 312 -4.06 -21.81 -5.50
CA ALA A 312 -5.39 -22.40 -5.61
C ALA A 312 -5.98 -22.31 -7.03
N GLY A 313 -5.20 -21.86 -8.02
CA GLY A 313 -5.60 -21.81 -9.44
C GLY A 313 -6.36 -20.56 -9.86
N LYS A 314 -6.35 -19.48 -9.03
CA LYS A 314 -6.90 -18.19 -9.41
C LYS A 314 -5.95 -17.44 -10.34
N ASN A 315 -6.52 -16.81 -11.38
CA ASN A 315 -5.76 -15.94 -12.28
C ASN A 315 -5.59 -14.52 -11.68
N ALA A 316 -4.74 -13.70 -12.31
CA ALA A 316 -4.40 -12.36 -11.83
C ALA A 316 -5.64 -11.45 -11.71
N GLU A 317 -6.58 -11.51 -12.65
CA GLU A 317 -7.83 -10.74 -12.61
C GLU A 317 -8.68 -11.14 -11.40
N GLU A 318 -8.93 -12.44 -11.18
CA GLU A 318 -9.67 -12.93 -10.01
C GLU A 318 -9.01 -12.51 -8.69
N ILE A 319 -7.66 -12.50 -8.63
CA ILE A 319 -6.91 -12.06 -7.46
C ILE A 319 -7.15 -10.57 -7.22
N VAL A 320 -6.95 -9.73 -8.22
CA VAL A 320 -7.13 -8.28 -8.11
C VAL A 320 -8.56 -7.91 -7.74
N MET A 321 -9.56 -8.50 -8.43
CA MET A 321 -10.98 -8.24 -8.19
C MET A 321 -11.47 -8.72 -6.83
N HIS A 322 -10.77 -9.65 -6.18
CA HIS A 322 -11.06 -10.03 -4.80
C HIS A 322 -10.78 -8.88 -3.83
N TYR A 323 -9.72 -8.09 -4.06
CA TYR A 323 -9.28 -7.02 -3.14
C TYR A 323 -9.82 -5.64 -3.49
N PHE A 324 -10.18 -5.42 -4.75
CA PHE A 324 -10.67 -4.12 -5.23
C PHE A 324 -12.10 -4.25 -5.75
N ARG A 325 -12.97 -3.32 -5.32
CA ARG A 325 -14.39 -3.34 -5.67
C ARG A 325 -14.70 -2.27 -6.71
N GLY A 326 -15.51 -2.61 -7.72
CA GLY A 326 -16.01 -1.62 -8.67
C GLY A 326 -14.93 -0.98 -9.54
N VAL A 327 -13.86 -1.72 -9.79
CA VAL A 327 -12.81 -1.38 -10.75
C VAL A 327 -12.89 -2.31 -11.96
N SER A 328 -12.26 -1.94 -13.07
CA SER A 328 -11.92 -2.83 -14.19
C SER A 328 -10.41 -2.91 -14.36
N ILE A 329 -9.93 -3.92 -15.07
CA ILE A 329 -8.56 -3.98 -15.59
C ILE A 329 -8.65 -3.59 -17.05
N ASP A 330 -8.03 -2.48 -17.42
CA ASP A 330 -8.08 -1.94 -18.77
C ASP A 330 -6.65 -1.87 -19.33
N ARG A 331 -6.52 -2.03 -20.65
CA ARG A 331 -5.23 -1.94 -21.33
C ARG A 331 -5.01 -0.53 -21.85
N ALA A 332 -4.06 0.18 -21.28
CA ALA A 332 -3.77 1.58 -21.61
C ALA A 332 -2.81 1.75 -22.80
N TRP A 333 -2.04 0.70 -23.17
CA TRP A 333 -1.21 0.59 -24.39
C TRP A 333 -1.00 -0.88 -24.78
N GLU A 334 -0.60 -1.12 -26.03
CA GLU A 334 -0.34 -2.46 -26.57
C GLU A 334 1.07 -2.98 -26.23
#